data_f59d2a8ed0effcdd69d81fe3f1d9693d
#
_entry.id   f59d2a8ed0effcdd69d81fe3f1d9693d
#
_cell.length_a   1.000
_cell.length_b   1.000
_cell.length_c   1.000
_cell.angle_alpha   90.00
_cell.angle_beta   90.00
_cell.angle_gamma   90.00
#
_symmetry.space_group_name_H-M   'P 1'
#
loop_
_entity.id
_entity.type
_entity.pdbx_description
1 polymer ?
#
loop_
_entity_poly.entity_id
_entity_poly.type
_entity_poly.pdbx_seq_one_letter_code
_entity_poly.pdbx_strand_id
1 'polypeptide(L)'
;NTLTSLSETFPYAITEGARMHCATIASDVGGIPYIIEHGVTGLLFHPQDAEALGACIGRLAESRAMREQLGENLYEKASREFSIDATVGKQIEIYQTILRRTARAKEKRRGVLICGAYGKGNAGDDAILKAILAQMRHIDPDMPIYVLSHNPKQTRLRYHVGSVHAFDPFAFLPIMRRTKLFLSGGG
;
A
#
# COMPACT_ATOMS: atom_id res chain seq x y z
N ASN A 1 15.77 4.68 13.86
CA ASN A 1 14.67 3.73 13.83
C ASN A 1 15.21 2.29 13.87
N THR A 2 14.60 1.40 14.63
CA THR A 2 15.05 0.00 14.76
C THR A 2 13.85 -0.94 14.71
N LEU A 3 13.95 -1.97 13.87
CA LEU A 3 12.93 -3.00 13.71
C LEU A 3 13.54 -4.40 13.84
N THR A 4 13.10 -5.17 14.82
CA THR A 4 13.65 -6.49 15.18
C THR A 4 12.68 -7.64 14.94
N SER A 5 11.79 -7.50 13.96
CA SER A 5 10.75 -8.48 13.64
C SER A 5 11.34 -9.81 13.17
N LEU A 6 10.64 -10.89 13.47
CA LEU A 6 10.95 -12.24 12.96
C LEU A 6 10.28 -12.53 11.62
N SER A 7 9.24 -11.78 11.27
CA SER A 7 8.52 -11.91 10.00
C SER A 7 7.82 -10.59 9.69
N GLU A 8 7.97 -10.10 8.47
CA GLU A 8 7.33 -8.89 7.97
C GLU A 8 7.01 -9.02 6.49
N THR A 9 5.89 -8.42 6.08
CA THR A 9 5.57 -8.28 4.66
C THR A 9 5.97 -6.92 4.16
N PHE A 10 5.43 -5.85 4.78
CA PHE A 10 5.76 -4.46 4.48
C PHE A 10 5.57 -3.61 5.74
N PRO A 11 6.63 -3.42 6.55
CA PRO A 11 6.53 -2.69 7.81
C PRO A 11 6.44 -1.18 7.57
N TYR A 12 5.29 -0.59 7.85
CA TYR A 12 5.07 0.86 7.73
C TYR A 12 6.03 1.68 8.62
N ALA A 13 6.45 1.13 9.76
CA ALA A 13 7.41 1.79 10.64
C ALA A 13 8.72 2.18 9.95
N ILE A 14 9.13 1.45 8.91
CA ILE A 14 10.32 1.81 8.11
C ILE A 14 10.01 3.01 7.22
N THR A 15 8.89 3.00 6.51
CA THR A 15 8.51 4.11 5.60
C THR A 15 8.11 5.37 6.36
N GLU A 16 7.52 5.23 7.55
CA GLU A 16 7.24 6.35 8.46
C GLU A 16 8.55 6.95 9.00
N GLY A 17 9.50 6.11 9.45
CA GLY A 17 10.83 6.55 9.84
C GLY A 17 11.60 7.21 8.70
N ALA A 18 11.47 6.68 7.49
CA ALA A 18 12.06 7.28 6.30
C ALA A 18 11.57 8.71 6.06
N ARG A 19 10.26 8.97 6.22
CA ARG A 19 9.68 10.32 6.09
C ARG A 19 10.24 11.33 7.08
N MET A 20 10.78 10.85 8.18
CA MET A 20 11.45 11.66 9.20
C MET A 20 12.97 11.69 9.02
N HIS A 21 13.50 11.24 7.87
CA HIS A 21 14.94 11.11 7.58
C HIS A 21 15.70 10.30 8.63
N CYS A 22 15.03 9.33 9.27
CA CYS A 22 15.64 8.50 10.29
C CYS A 22 16.44 7.36 9.66
N ALA A 23 17.74 7.27 10.00
CA ALA A 23 18.51 6.06 9.71
C ALA A 23 17.82 4.84 10.33
N THR A 24 17.70 3.77 9.58
CA THR A 24 16.96 2.57 10.00
C THR A 24 17.87 1.36 10.05
N ILE A 25 17.77 0.61 11.16
CA ILE A 25 18.33 -0.73 11.32
C ILE A 25 17.16 -1.71 11.34
N ALA A 26 17.20 -2.77 10.55
CA ALA A 26 16.14 -3.77 10.56
C ALA A 26 16.67 -5.19 10.39
N SER A 27 15.90 -6.17 10.86
CA SER A 27 16.17 -7.58 10.61
C SER A 27 15.97 -7.92 9.13
N ASP A 28 16.84 -8.76 8.60
CA ASP A 28 16.79 -9.25 7.21
C ASP A 28 15.74 -10.35 7.08
N VAL A 29 14.44 -9.96 7.05
CA VAL A 29 13.32 -10.89 6.96
C VAL A 29 12.25 -10.40 6.00
N GLY A 30 11.59 -11.34 5.32
CA GLY A 30 10.40 -11.10 4.50
C GLY A 30 10.57 -10.00 3.46
N GLY A 31 9.74 -8.96 3.56
CA GLY A 31 9.74 -7.82 2.62
C GLY A 31 10.73 -6.71 2.94
N ILE A 32 11.43 -6.75 4.08
CA ILE A 32 12.34 -5.68 4.52
C ILE A 32 13.49 -5.44 3.52
N PRO A 33 14.17 -6.46 2.94
CA PRO A 33 15.25 -6.26 1.96
C PRO A 33 14.82 -5.55 0.67
N TYR A 34 13.53 -5.51 0.36
CA TYR A 34 13.03 -4.72 -0.77
C TYR A 34 12.95 -3.22 -0.43
N ILE A 35 12.79 -2.89 0.85
CA ILE A 35 12.71 -1.50 1.31
C ILE A 35 14.10 -0.98 1.64
N ILE A 36 14.91 -1.77 2.38
CA ILE A 36 16.24 -1.39 2.84
C ILE A 36 17.31 -2.14 2.04
N GLU A 37 18.20 -1.38 1.43
CA GLU A 37 19.44 -1.85 0.84
C GLU A 37 20.56 -1.66 1.86
N HIS A 38 21.17 -2.78 2.30
CA HIS A 38 22.18 -2.76 3.37
C HIS A 38 23.37 -1.86 3.04
N GLY A 39 23.66 -0.92 3.94
CA GLY A 39 24.77 0.03 3.80
C GLY A 39 24.49 1.21 2.87
N VAL A 40 23.35 1.23 2.18
CA VAL A 40 22.96 2.30 1.25
C VAL A 40 21.75 3.09 1.77
N THR A 41 20.66 2.42 2.10
CA THR A 41 19.43 3.05 2.63
C THR A 41 19.14 2.68 4.09
N GLY A 42 19.96 1.85 4.70
CA GLY A 42 19.86 1.43 6.10
C GLY A 42 20.80 0.29 6.40
N LEU A 43 20.71 -0.26 7.60
CA LEU A 43 21.50 -1.42 7.99
C LEU A 43 20.57 -2.62 8.22
N LEU A 44 20.92 -3.77 7.64
CA LEU A 44 20.27 -5.04 7.88
C LEU A 44 21.14 -5.92 8.77
N PHE A 45 20.50 -6.70 9.63
CA PHE A 45 21.16 -7.71 10.47
C PHE A 45 20.36 -9.02 10.42
N HIS A 46 21.01 -10.14 10.68
CA HIS A 46 20.34 -11.44 10.70
C HIS A 46 19.36 -11.52 11.88
N PRO A 47 18.12 -12.01 11.68
CA PRO A 47 17.14 -12.11 12.75
C PRO A 47 17.69 -12.94 13.92
N GLN A 48 17.36 -12.52 15.16
CA GLN A 48 17.84 -13.12 16.42
C GLN A 48 19.36 -12.96 16.70
N ASP A 49 20.09 -12.20 15.89
CA ASP A 49 21.51 -11.90 16.10
C ASP A 49 21.65 -10.57 16.86
N ALA A 50 21.72 -10.67 18.18
CA ALA A 50 21.85 -9.51 19.06
C ALA A 50 23.23 -8.84 18.93
N GLU A 51 24.29 -9.59 18.61
CA GLU A 51 25.63 -9.07 18.40
C GLU A 51 25.70 -8.22 17.13
N ALA A 52 25.19 -8.72 16.03
CA ALA A 52 25.08 -7.97 14.77
C ALA A 52 24.20 -6.71 14.93
N LEU A 53 23.09 -6.79 15.66
CA LEU A 53 22.28 -5.62 15.98
C LEU A 53 23.08 -4.60 16.79
N GLY A 54 23.79 -5.03 17.82
CA GLY A 54 24.65 -4.18 18.63
C GLY A 54 25.73 -3.48 17.81
N ALA A 55 26.38 -4.19 16.89
CA ALA A 55 27.35 -3.63 15.95
C ALA A 55 26.73 -2.57 15.03
N CYS A 56 25.54 -2.82 14.49
CA CYS A 56 24.82 -1.84 13.68
C CYS A 56 24.48 -0.57 14.48
N ILE A 57 24.01 -0.72 15.71
CA ILE A 57 23.72 0.41 16.61
C ILE A 57 24.99 1.21 16.90
N GLY A 58 26.10 0.54 17.23
CA GLY A 58 27.39 1.18 17.48
C GLY A 58 27.85 2.03 16.30
N ARG A 59 27.82 1.46 15.08
CA ARG A 59 28.19 2.17 13.84
C ARG A 59 27.38 3.46 13.65
N LEU A 60 26.06 3.39 13.87
CA LEU A 60 25.22 4.57 13.73
C LEU A 60 25.38 5.55 14.90
N ALA A 61 25.66 5.09 16.12
CA ALA A 61 25.92 5.96 17.27
C ALA A 61 27.19 6.80 17.05
N GLU A 62 28.26 6.19 16.56
CA GLU A 62 29.55 6.81 16.36
C GLU A 62 29.59 7.78 15.15
N SER A 63 28.80 7.57 14.13
CA SER A 63 28.86 8.35 12.89
C SER A 63 27.57 9.11 12.59
N ARG A 64 27.58 10.42 12.89
CA ARG A 64 26.49 11.33 12.51
C ARG A 64 26.32 11.39 10.98
N ALA A 65 27.42 11.47 10.24
CA ALA A 65 27.39 11.54 8.77
C ALA A 65 26.73 10.29 8.18
N MET A 66 27.03 9.08 8.71
CA MET A 66 26.38 7.85 8.25
C MET A 66 24.87 7.87 8.53
N ARG A 67 24.44 8.34 9.71
CA ARG A 67 23.00 8.46 10.02
C ARG A 67 22.30 9.37 9.06
N GLU A 68 22.86 10.55 8.79
CA GLU A 68 22.28 11.53 7.88
C GLU A 68 22.20 10.98 6.45
N GLN A 69 23.28 10.37 5.97
CA GLN A 69 23.33 9.79 4.63
C GLN A 69 22.32 8.64 4.43
N LEU A 70 22.30 7.66 5.36
CA LEU A 70 21.37 6.53 5.26
C LEU A 70 19.92 6.98 5.41
N GLY A 71 19.64 7.95 6.27
CA GLY A 71 18.30 8.52 6.44
C GLY A 71 17.83 9.24 5.19
N GLU A 72 18.68 10.05 4.57
CA GLU A 72 18.35 10.75 3.32
C GLU A 72 18.12 9.78 2.16
N ASN A 73 19.02 8.82 1.97
CA ASN A 73 18.88 7.82 0.92
C ASN A 73 17.58 7.00 1.08
N LEU A 74 17.22 6.65 2.33
CA LEU A 74 15.96 5.94 2.59
C LEU A 74 14.74 6.83 2.32
N TYR A 75 14.79 8.11 2.69
CA TYR A 75 13.74 9.08 2.40
C TYR A 75 13.51 9.22 0.89
N GLU A 76 14.58 9.40 0.11
CA GLU A 76 14.49 9.51 -1.36
C GLU A 76 13.87 8.24 -1.98
N LYS A 77 14.35 7.05 -1.57
CA LYS A 77 13.79 5.78 -2.04
C LYS A 77 12.33 5.64 -1.65
N ALA A 78 11.98 5.89 -0.40
CA ALA A 78 10.62 5.78 0.11
C ALA A 78 9.66 6.76 -0.58
N SER A 79 10.10 8.00 -0.81
CA SER A 79 9.32 9.03 -1.50
C SER A 79 9.04 8.66 -2.95
N ARG A 80 10.03 8.07 -3.63
CA ARG A 80 9.92 7.66 -5.03
C ARG A 80 9.08 6.39 -5.22
N GLU A 81 9.28 5.38 -4.36
CA GLU A 81 8.77 4.02 -4.60
C GLU A 81 7.55 3.67 -3.76
N PHE A 82 7.42 4.25 -2.55
CA PHE A 82 6.41 3.88 -1.56
C PHE A 82 5.48 5.03 -1.17
N SER A 83 5.52 6.14 -1.89
CA SER A 83 4.49 7.18 -1.75
C SER A 83 3.13 6.64 -2.19
N ILE A 84 2.06 7.23 -1.65
CA ILE A 84 0.69 6.89 -2.06
C ILE A 84 0.54 7.05 -3.58
N ASP A 85 1.05 8.15 -4.14
CA ASP A 85 0.96 8.43 -5.56
C ASP A 85 1.71 7.38 -6.40
N ALA A 86 2.94 7.00 -6.01
CA ALA A 86 3.71 5.97 -6.69
C ALA A 86 3.02 4.60 -6.63
N THR A 87 2.49 4.23 -5.46
CA THR A 87 1.79 2.96 -5.25
C THR A 87 0.50 2.90 -6.06
N VAL A 88 -0.33 3.95 -6.01
CA VAL A 88 -1.58 4.05 -6.77
C VAL A 88 -1.29 4.11 -8.26
N GLY A 89 -0.28 4.89 -8.69
CA GLY A 89 0.14 4.95 -10.08
C GLY A 89 0.49 3.57 -10.63
N LYS A 90 1.29 2.81 -9.90
CA LYS A 90 1.69 1.44 -10.29
C LYS A 90 0.51 0.46 -10.33
N GLN A 91 -0.41 0.56 -9.38
CA GLN A 91 -1.65 -0.23 -9.39
C GLN A 91 -2.50 0.10 -10.62
N ILE A 92 -2.66 1.37 -10.95
CA ILE A 92 -3.41 1.80 -12.14
C ILE A 92 -2.79 1.24 -13.41
N GLU A 93 -1.47 1.29 -13.58
CA GLU A 93 -0.77 0.70 -14.73
C GLU A 93 -1.04 -0.80 -14.87
N ILE A 94 -0.97 -1.54 -13.75
CA ILE A 94 -1.29 -2.98 -13.73
C ILE A 94 -2.74 -3.19 -14.18
N TYR A 95 -3.69 -2.44 -13.64
CA TYR A 95 -5.10 -2.55 -13.99
C TYR A 95 -5.37 -2.17 -15.44
N GLN A 96 -4.78 -1.11 -15.95
CA GLN A 96 -4.86 -0.75 -17.36
C GLN A 96 -4.32 -1.87 -18.28
N THR A 97 -3.22 -2.49 -17.86
CA THR A 97 -2.63 -3.62 -18.62
C THR A 97 -3.57 -4.82 -18.65
N ILE A 98 -4.20 -5.17 -17.52
CA ILE A 98 -5.19 -6.23 -17.43
C ILE A 98 -6.41 -5.90 -18.29
N LEU A 99 -6.91 -4.66 -18.21
CA LEU A 99 -8.05 -4.20 -19.01
C LEU A 99 -7.77 -4.28 -20.51
N ARG A 100 -6.58 -3.86 -20.96
CA ARG A 100 -6.20 -3.96 -22.40
C ARG A 100 -6.13 -5.42 -22.86
N ARG A 101 -5.69 -6.34 -22.03
CA ARG A 101 -5.65 -7.78 -22.34
C ARG A 101 -7.05 -8.42 -22.38
N THR A 102 -7.96 -7.95 -21.54
CA THR A 102 -9.34 -8.50 -21.44
C THR A 102 -10.36 -7.79 -22.33
N ALA A 103 -10.04 -6.62 -22.90
CA ALA A 103 -10.93 -5.83 -23.75
C ALA A 103 -11.43 -6.59 -25.00
N ARG A 104 -10.73 -7.63 -25.42
CA ARG A 104 -11.18 -8.50 -26.53
C ARG A 104 -12.31 -9.47 -26.17
N ALA A 105 -12.71 -9.59 -24.91
CA ALA A 105 -13.57 -10.71 -24.50
C ALA A 105 -14.99 -10.40 -24.04
N LYS A 106 -15.40 -9.18 -23.62
CA LYS A 106 -16.78 -8.92 -23.14
C LYS A 106 -17.21 -7.45 -23.20
N GLU A 107 -17.94 -7.08 -24.22
CA GLU A 107 -18.58 -5.77 -24.46
C GLU A 107 -19.71 -5.33 -23.49
N LYS A 108 -20.10 -6.16 -22.54
CA LYS A 108 -21.31 -5.94 -21.71
C LYS A 108 -21.09 -5.58 -20.24
N ARG A 109 -19.87 -5.57 -19.74
CA ARG A 109 -19.61 -5.25 -18.32
C ARG A 109 -19.05 -3.84 -18.18
N ARG A 110 -19.59 -3.05 -17.25
CA ARG A 110 -19.13 -1.69 -16.94
C ARG A 110 -18.86 -1.56 -15.45
N GLY A 111 -17.90 -0.68 -15.11
CA GLY A 111 -17.62 -0.30 -13.74
C GLY A 111 -16.64 -1.21 -13.01
N VAL A 112 -16.41 -0.85 -11.76
CA VAL A 112 -15.37 -1.41 -10.87
C VAL A 112 -16.01 -1.83 -9.55
N LEU A 113 -15.61 -2.98 -9.02
CA LEU A 113 -15.90 -3.40 -7.66
C LEU A 113 -14.60 -3.38 -6.85
N ILE A 114 -14.56 -2.58 -5.79
CA ILE A 114 -13.41 -2.41 -4.91
C ILE A 114 -13.67 -3.17 -3.61
N CYS A 115 -12.72 -4.02 -3.20
CA CYS A 115 -12.74 -4.79 -1.97
C CYS A 115 -11.55 -4.42 -1.09
N GLY A 116 -11.79 -4.25 0.22
CA GLY A 116 -10.78 -3.96 1.22
C GLY A 116 -11.41 -3.84 2.61
N ALA A 117 -10.63 -3.48 3.62
CA ALA A 117 -11.11 -3.32 5.00
C ALA A 117 -11.89 -2.02 5.23
N TYR A 118 -12.60 -1.54 4.23
CA TYR A 118 -13.28 -0.24 4.25
C TYR A 118 -14.49 -0.21 5.18
N GLY A 119 -14.74 0.97 5.76
CA GLY A 119 -15.88 1.19 6.65
C GLY A 119 -15.67 0.75 8.10
N LYS A 120 -14.44 0.42 8.49
CA LYS A 120 -14.01 0.14 9.87
C LYS A 120 -13.50 1.37 10.63
N GLY A 121 -13.42 2.53 9.96
CA GLY A 121 -12.86 3.75 10.56
C GLY A 121 -11.33 3.79 10.58
N ASN A 122 -10.65 2.94 9.80
CA ASN A 122 -9.21 2.98 9.63
C ASN A 122 -8.83 4.10 8.66
N ALA A 123 -8.06 5.08 9.16
CA ALA A 123 -7.67 6.26 8.36
C ALA A 123 -6.79 5.90 7.15
N GLY A 124 -5.94 4.87 7.25
CA GLY A 124 -5.11 4.38 6.16
C GLY A 124 -5.93 3.81 5.01
N ASP A 125 -6.86 2.91 5.31
CA ASP A 125 -7.75 2.33 4.31
C ASP A 125 -8.65 3.38 3.65
N ASP A 126 -9.13 4.34 4.44
CA ASP A 126 -9.92 5.48 3.94
C ASP A 126 -9.10 6.37 2.97
N ALA A 127 -7.82 6.59 3.25
CA ALA A 127 -6.93 7.37 2.38
C ALA A 127 -6.67 6.64 1.05
N ILE A 128 -6.40 5.33 1.11
CA ILE A 128 -6.22 4.49 -0.07
C ILE A 128 -7.50 4.50 -0.93
N LEU A 129 -8.67 4.31 -0.32
CA LEU A 129 -9.93 4.34 -1.05
C LEU A 129 -10.15 5.69 -1.75
N LYS A 130 -9.90 6.81 -1.06
CA LYS A 130 -10.01 8.16 -1.66
C LYS A 130 -9.11 8.32 -2.87
N ALA A 131 -7.86 7.88 -2.78
CA ALA A 131 -6.90 7.96 -3.87
C ALA A 131 -7.37 7.14 -5.08
N ILE A 132 -7.79 5.88 -4.86
CA ILE A 132 -8.34 5.04 -5.92
C ILE A 132 -9.55 5.69 -6.59
N LEU A 133 -10.51 6.20 -5.80
CA LEU A 133 -11.72 6.84 -6.32
C LEU A 133 -11.42 8.10 -7.14
N ALA A 134 -10.48 8.93 -6.68
CA ALA A 134 -10.06 10.12 -7.40
C ALA A 134 -9.47 9.76 -8.78
N GLN A 135 -8.60 8.75 -8.84
CA GLN A 135 -8.01 8.30 -10.09
C GLN A 135 -9.03 7.63 -11.03
N MET A 136 -9.93 6.81 -10.49
CA MET A 136 -10.98 6.18 -11.32
C MET A 136 -11.89 7.24 -11.96
N ARG A 137 -12.28 8.27 -11.20
CA ARG A 137 -13.09 9.40 -11.72
C ARG A 137 -12.34 10.27 -12.71
N HIS A 138 -11.02 10.38 -12.57
CA HIS A 138 -10.18 11.07 -13.56
C HIS A 138 -10.14 10.31 -14.90
N ILE A 139 -10.11 8.97 -14.86
CA ILE A 139 -10.08 8.12 -16.06
C ILE A 139 -11.44 8.10 -16.77
N ASP A 140 -12.52 7.95 -16.01
CA ASP A 140 -13.89 7.90 -16.52
C ASP A 140 -14.83 8.44 -15.44
N PRO A 141 -15.28 9.73 -15.55
CA PRO A 141 -16.18 10.35 -14.57
C PRO A 141 -17.51 9.61 -14.37
N ASP A 142 -17.99 8.93 -15.41
CA ASP A 142 -19.27 8.21 -15.42
C ASP A 142 -19.14 6.73 -15.09
N MET A 143 -17.94 6.29 -14.68
CA MET A 143 -17.69 4.90 -14.33
C MET A 143 -18.51 4.48 -13.11
N PRO A 144 -19.33 3.42 -13.19
CA PRO A 144 -20.00 2.87 -12.03
C PRO A 144 -18.97 2.25 -11.06
N ILE A 145 -18.87 2.80 -9.86
CA ILE A 145 -17.94 2.31 -8.82
C ILE A 145 -18.75 1.75 -7.65
N TYR A 146 -18.39 0.55 -7.25
CA TYR A 146 -18.95 -0.15 -6.10
C TYR A 146 -17.85 -0.50 -5.11
N VAL A 147 -18.14 -0.36 -3.81
CA VAL A 147 -17.20 -0.67 -2.73
C VAL A 147 -17.81 -1.69 -1.79
N LEU A 148 -17.11 -2.80 -1.54
CA LEU A 148 -17.43 -3.69 -0.44
C LEU A 148 -16.99 -3.04 0.87
N SER A 149 -17.90 -2.90 1.81
CA SER A 149 -17.66 -2.15 3.05
C SER A 149 -18.30 -2.83 4.24
N HIS A 150 -17.70 -2.68 5.42
CA HIS A 150 -18.31 -3.05 6.69
C HIS A 150 -19.43 -2.08 7.10
N ASN A 151 -19.43 -0.85 6.58
CA ASN A 151 -20.51 0.13 6.79
C ASN A 151 -20.92 0.75 5.44
N PRO A 152 -21.76 0.04 4.64
CA PRO A 152 -22.16 0.50 3.32
C PRO A 152 -22.89 1.83 3.31
N LYS A 153 -23.68 2.14 4.34
CA LYS A 153 -24.42 3.41 4.42
C LYS A 153 -23.46 4.60 4.51
N GLN A 154 -22.50 4.53 5.42
CA GLN A 154 -21.49 5.56 5.59
C GLN A 154 -20.61 5.70 4.35
N THR A 155 -20.20 4.57 3.74
CA THR A 155 -19.36 4.57 2.53
C THR A 155 -20.08 5.25 1.37
N ARG A 156 -21.37 4.97 1.16
CA ARG A 156 -22.18 5.62 0.12
C ARG A 156 -22.26 7.14 0.32
N LEU A 157 -22.55 7.58 1.54
CA LEU A 157 -22.69 9.01 1.85
C LEU A 157 -21.36 9.76 1.72
N ARG A 158 -20.28 9.15 2.19
CA ARG A 158 -18.97 9.81 2.25
C ARG A 158 -18.27 9.90 0.89
N TYR A 159 -18.42 8.87 0.05
CA TYR A 159 -17.66 8.74 -1.19
C TYR A 159 -18.51 8.84 -2.46
N HIS A 160 -19.82 8.94 -2.35
CA HIS A 160 -20.76 8.99 -3.48
C HIS A 160 -20.56 7.83 -4.48
N VAL A 161 -20.47 6.61 -3.96
CA VAL A 161 -20.30 5.36 -4.72
C VAL A 161 -21.37 4.34 -4.34
N GLY A 162 -21.61 3.33 -5.17
CA GLY A 162 -22.37 2.16 -4.78
C GLY A 162 -21.62 1.42 -3.67
N SER A 163 -22.32 0.90 -2.66
CA SER A 163 -21.67 0.08 -1.62
C SER A 163 -22.60 -0.97 -1.08
N VAL A 164 -22.06 -2.16 -0.86
CA VAL A 164 -22.72 -3.31 -0.25
C VAL A 164 -21.85 -3.90 0.85
N HIS A 165 -22.46 -4.69 1.73
CA HIS A 165 -21.73 -5.28 2.85
C HIS A 165 -20.73 -6.33 2.35
N ALA A 166 -19.50 -6.29 2.89
CA ALA A 166 -18.41 -7.15 2.46
C ALA A 166 -18.67 -8.65 2.65
N PHE A 167 -19.51 -9.00 3.62
CA PHE A 167 -19.89 -10.40 3.94
C PHE A 167 -21.30 -10.76 3.45
N ASP A 168 -21.88 -10.00 2.54
CA ASP A 168 -23.16 -10.34 1.91
C ASP A 168 -22.97 -10.81 0.47
N PRO A 169 -22.77 -12.11 0.25
CA PRO A 169 -22.51 -12.66 -1.08
C PRO A 169 -23.70 -12.47 -2.02
N PHE A 170 -24.93 -12.47 -1.49
CA PHE A 170 -26.12 -12.27 -2.31
C PHE A 170 -26.24 -10.84 -2.86
N ALA A 171 -25.69 -9.86 -2.13
CA ALA A 171 -25.65 -8.48 -2.57
C ALA A 171 -24.49 -8.20 -3.54
N PHE A 172 -23.28 -8.75 -3.33
CA PHE A 172 -22.13 -8.41 -4.15
C PHE A 172 -21.95 -9.29 -5.39
N LEU A 173 -22.36 -10.57 -5.41
CA LEU A 173 -22.23 -11.45 -6.58
C LEU A 173 -22.92 -10.90 -7.84
N PRO A 174 -24.13 -10.34 -7.79
CA PRO A 174 -24.74 -9.69 -8.95
C PRO A 174 -23.92 -8.49 -9.45
N ILE A 175 -23.29 -7.73 -8.54
CA ILE A 175 -22.41 -6.61 -8.88
C ILE A 175 -21.16 -7.12 -9.58
N MET A 176 -20.49 -8.15 -9.05
CA MET A 176 -19.33 -8.78 -9.69
C MET A 176 -19.62 -9.24 -11.13
N ARG A 177 -20.81 -9.77 -11.38
CA ARG A 177 -21.21 -10.21 -12.72
C ARG A 177 -21.38 -9.04 -13.70
N ARG A 178 -21.66 -7.84 -13.22
CA ARG A 178 -21.89 -6.61 -14.02
C ARG A 178 -20.66 -5.74 -14.13
N THR A 179 -19.69 -5.87 -13.22
CA THR A 179 -18.48 -5.07 -13.23
C THR A 179 -17.41 -5.67 -14.14
N LYS A 180 -16.61 -4.79 -14.74
CA LYS A 180 -15.52 -5.12 -15.65
C LYS A 180 -14.21 -5.40 -14.91
N LEU A 181 -14.05 -4.78 -13.75
CA LEU A 181 -12.82 -4.83 -12.94
C LEU A 181 -13.18 -5.12 -11.48
N PHE A 182 -12.39 -6.00 -10.87
CA PHE A 182 -12.39 -6.24 -9.43
C PHE A 182 -11.04 -5.79 -8.86
N LEU A 183 -11.07 -4.86 -7.90
CA LEU A 183 -9.90 -4.35 -7.23
C LEU A 183 -9.88 -4.85 -5.79
N SER A 184 -8.82 -5.51 -5.38
CA SER A 184 -8.55 -5.83 -3.99
C SER A 184 -7.44 -4.93 -3.48
N GLY A 185 -7.71 -4.14 -2.44
CA GLY A 185 -6.73 -3.23 -1.86
C GLY A 185 -7.13 -2.78 -0.46
N GLY A 186 -6.13 -2.64 0.39
CA GLY A 186 -6.32 -2.27 1.79
C GLY A 186 -6.68 -3.46 2.70
N GLY A 187 -5.93 -3.67 3.78
CA GLY A 187 -6.19 -4.70 4.78
C GLY A 187 -4.94 -5.07 5.50
#